data_e63b6613d3319c0d0945c32c5dadcb6a
#
_entry.id   e63b6613d3319c0d0945c32c5dadcb6a
#
_cell.length_a   1.000
_cell.length_b   1.000
_cell.length_c   1.000
_cell.angle_alpha   90.00
_cell.angle_beta   90.00
_cell.angle_gamma   90.00
#
_symmetry.space_group_name_H-M   'P 1'
#
loop_
_entity.id
_entity.type
_entity.pdbx_description
1 polymer ?
#
loop_
_entity_poly.entity_id
_entity_poly.type
_entity_poly.pdbx_seq_one_letter_code
_entity_poly.pdbx_strand_id
1 'polypeptide(L)'
;RGLGDVYKRQVLELCASEYLYLNYPKMNEGMMTRTRARTVCESALNIVAKELELGKYLLLSHGEENTGGREKPSILSDALEAVIGSIFLDGGIECAKRFILSFIKNSVEEAARSLSAKDYKTLLQEYVQHYHSGELEYKVIGMSGPDHKRVFTMCVSIDGVVYGFGDGGTKQEAGQNAAKATLELLNRDNA
;
A
#
# COMPACT_ATOMS: atom_id res chain seq x y z
N ARG A 1 13.79 -16.32 -19.68
CA ARG A 1 13.78 -15.12 -18.80
C ARG A 1 15.15 -14.47 -18.94
N GLY A 2 15.23 -13.35 -19.62
CA GLY A 2 16.49 -12.66 -19.91
C GLY A 2 16.80 -11.59 -18.84
N LEU A 3 18.02 -11.03 -18.93
CA LEU A 3 18.48 -9.92 -18.08
C LEU A 3 17.46 -8.75 -18.04
N GLY A 4 16.69 -8.55 -19.10
CA GLY A 4 15.63 -7.53 -19.19
C GLY A 4 14.56 -7.64 -18.11
N ASP A 5 14.19 -8.86 -17.69
CA ASP A 5 13.17 -9.06 -16.64
C ASP A 5 13.65 -8.58 -15.26
N VAL A 6 14.96 -8.61 -15.02
CA VAL A 6 15.54 -8.15 -13.75
C VAL A 6 15.57 -6.62 -13.71
N TYR A 7 16.01 -5.96 -14.77
CA TYR A 7 16.13 -4.51 -14.81
C TYR A 7 14.79 -3.77 -14.81
N LYS A 8 13.80 -4.26 -15.59
CA LYS A 8 12.52 -3.57 -15.75
C LYS A 8 11.85 -3.29 -14.40
N ARG A 9 11.77 -4.31 -13.52
CA ARG A 9 11.14 -4.22 -12.22
C ARG A 9 11.98 -3.44 -11.20
N GLN A 10 13.31 -3.64 -11.22
CA GLN A 10 14.21 -2.93 -10.30
C GLN A 10 14.21 -1.42 -10.53
N VAL A 11 14.16 -0.96 -11.78
CA VAL A 11 14.08 0.46 -12.10
C VAL A 11 12.80 1.09 -11.59
N LEU A 12 11.66 0.40 -11.77
CA LEU A 12 10.37 0.84 -11.26
C LEU A 12 10.37 0.95 -9.73
N GLU A 13 10.85 -0.11 -9.05
CA GLU A 13 10.90 -0.15 -7.59
C GLU A 13 11.86 0.90 -7.01
N LEU A 14 13.00 1.15 -7.66
CA LEU A 14 13.96 2.17 -7.26
C LEU A 14 13.34 3.57 -7.35
N CYS A 15 12.73 3.91 -8.49
CA CYS A 15 12.10 5.22 -8.68
C CYS A 15 10.92 5.44 -7.72
N ALA A 16 10.13 4.40 -7.45
CA ALA A 16 9.04 4.47 -6.48
C ALA A 16 9.55 4.68 -5.05
N SER A 17 10.61 3.96 -4.67
CA SER A 17 11.24 4.08 -3.34
C SER A 17 11.84 5.47 -3.12
N GLU A 18 12.58 6.00 -4.10
CA GLU A 18 13.15 7.34 -4.04
C GLU A 18 12.05 8.40 -3.93
N TYR A 19 10.99 8.29 -4.73
CA TYR A 19 9.87 9.22 -4.66
C TYR A 19 9.21 9.22 -3.27
N LEU A 20 8.95 8.05 -2.70
CA LEU A 20 8.40 7.91 -1.36
C LEU A 20 9.31 8.54 -0.30
N TYR A 21 10.59 8.21 -0.33
CA TYR A 21 11.56 8.71 0.62
C TYR A 21 11.67 10.24 0.64
N LEU A 22 11.69 10.86 -0.55
CA LEU A 22 11.83 12.30 -0.68
C LEU A 22 10.55 13.09 -0.36
N ASN A 23 9.37 12.53 -0.66
CA ASN A 23 8.11 13.27 -0.56
C ASN A 23 7.28 12.92 0.69
N TYR A 24 7.62 11.83 1.38
CA TYR A 24 6.89 11.37 2.58
C TYR A 24 7.82 11.16 3.79
N PRO A 25 8.56 12.19 4.26
CA PRO A 25 9.59 12.06 5.31
C PRO A 25 9.03 11.63 6.68
N LYS A 26 7.72 11.74 6.89
CA LYS A 26 7.05 11.30 8.12
C LYS A 26 6.54 9.86 8.04
N MET A 27 6.68 9.20 6.89
CA MET A 27 6.25 7.82 6.71
C MET A 27 7.34 6.88 7.23
N ASN A 28 6.97 5.96 8.11
CA ASN A 28 7.92 4.96 8.60
C ASN A 28 8.23 3.89 7.52
N GLU A 29 9.29 3.12 7.71
CA GLU A 29 9.77 2.10 6.77
C GLU A 29 8.68 1.10 6.37
N GLY A 30 7.92 0.60 7.36
CA GLY A 30 6.84 -0.37 7.12
C GLY A 30 5.73 0.20 6.24
N MET A 31 5.37 1.47 6.43
CA MET A 31 4.40 2.17 5.58
C MET A 31 4.95 2.42 4.19
N MET A 32 6.22 2.86 4.07
CA MET A 32 6.87 3.06 2.76
C MET A 32 6.87 1.76 1.95
N THR A 33 7.25 0.65 2.58
CA THR A 33 7.29 -0.67 1.95
C THR A 33 5.90 -1.11 1.47
N ARG A 34 4.86 -0.94 2.30
CA ARG A 34 3.47 -1.28 1.94
C ARG A 34 2.92 -0.37 0.84
N THR A 35 3.20 0.94 0.92
CA THR A 35 2.80 1.90 -0.11
C THR A 35 3.44 1.55 -1.45
N ARG A 36 4.76 1.33 -1.46
CA ARG A 36 5.47 0.89 -2.66
C ARG A 36 4.87 -0.38 -3.24
N ALA A 37 4.71 -1.43 -2.43
CA ALA A 37 4.16 -2.71 -2.90
C ALA A 37 2.77 -2.56 -3.54
N ARG A 38 1.91 -1.70 -3.02
CA ARG A 38 0.60 -1.40 -3.62
C ARG A 38 0.69 -0.62 -4.91
N THR A 39 1.67 0.24 -5.04
CA THR A 39 1.82 1.14 -6.20
C THR A 39 2.45 0.43 -7.41
N VAL A 40 3.34 -0.55 -7.16
CA VAL A 40 4.05 -1.28 -8.22
C VAL A 40 3.55 -2.71 -8.44
N CYS A 41 2.39 -3.07 -7.88
CA CYS A 41 1.80 -4.39 -8.07
C CYS A 41 1.17 -4.54 -9.46
N GLU A 42 0.98 -5.79 -9.90
CA GLU A 42 0.36 -6.14 -11.18
C GLU A 42 -0.94 -5.36 -11.43
N SER A 43 -1.83 -5.30 -10.43
CA SER A 43 -3.13 -4.62 -10.58
C SER A 43 -2.98 -3.12 -10.84
N ALA A 44 -2.03 -2.44 -10.16
CA ALA A 44 -1.77 -1.02 -10.39
C ALA A 44 -1.15 -0.77 -11.77
N LEU A 45 -0.17 -1.58 -12.16
CA LEU A 45 0.48 -1.47 -13.47
C LEU A 45 -0.47 -1.79 -14.63
N ASN A 46 -1.39 -2.76 -14.44
CA ASN A 46 -2.42 -3.06 -15.42
C ASN A 46 -3.35 -1.87 -15.73
N ILE A 47 -3.70 -1.07 -14.72
CA ILE A 47 -4.50 0.15 -14.92
C ILE A 47 -3.75 1.11 -15.85
N VAL A 48 -2.50 1.39 -15.57
CA VAL A 48 -1.65 2.28 -16.38
C VAL A 48 -1.47 1.72 -17.79
N ALA A 49 -1.21 0.42 -17.92
CA ALA A 49 -1.05 -0.24 -19.22
C ALA A 49 -2.33 -0.14 -20.08
N LYS A 50 -3.50 -0.18 -19.46
CA LYS A 50 -4.78 0.03 -20.13
C LYS A 50 -4.99 1.49 -20.55
N GLU A 51 -4.66 2.45 -19.68
CA GLU A 51 -4.71 3.88 -20.02
C GLU A 51 -3.81 4.22 -21.20
N LEU A 52 -2.64 3.59 -21.28
CA LEU A 52 -1.70 3.70 -22.41
C LEU A 52 -2.07 2.82 -23.62
N GLU A 53 -3.17 2.07 -23.54
CA GLU A 53 -3.66 1.16 -24.57
C GLU A 53 -2.60 0.15 -25.07
N LEU A 54 -1.67 -0.28 -24.21
CA LEU A 54 -0.54 -1.13 -24.59
C LEU A 54 -0.96 -2.44 -25.26
N GLY A 55 -2.12 -2.97 -24.90
CA GLY A 55 -2.67 -4.17 -25.53
C GLY A 55 -2.77 -4.09 -27.06
N LYS A 56 -3.01 -2.91 -27.63
CA LYS A 56 -3.10 -2.68 -29.09
C LYS A 56 -1.79 -2.90 -29.82
N TYR A 57 -0.67 -2.73 -29.12
CA TYR A 57 0.67 -2.79 -29.70
C TYR A 57 1.36 -4.14 -29.48
N LEU A 58 0.75 -5.05 -28.74
CA LEU A 58 1.34 -6.35 -28.44
C LEU A 58 1.28 -7.29 -29.65
N LEU A 59 2.39 -7.94 -29.92
CA LEU A 59 2.48 -9.05 -30.85
C LEU A 59 2.30 -10.36 -30.07
N LEU A 60 1.12 -10.96 -30.17
CA LEU A 60 0.77 -12.16 -29.43
C LEU A 60 0.76 -13.38 -30.36
N SER A 61 0.99 -14.56 -29.81
CA SER A 61 0.73 -15.80 -30.51
C SER A 61 -0.78 -15.98 -30.77
N HIS A 62 -1.15 -16.74 -31.77
CA HIS A 62 -2.55 -17.01 -32.08
C HIS A 62 -3.31 -17.63 -30.91
N GLY A 63 -2.67 -18.50 -30.12
CA GLY A 63 -3.27 -19.10 -28.93
C GLY A 63 -3.50 -18.06 -27.82
N GLU A 64 -2.57 -17.15 -27.60
CA GLU A 64 -2.71 -16.10 -26.61
C GLU A 64 -3.77 -15.06 -27.02
N GLU A 65 -3.80 -14.72 -28.31
CA GLU A 65 -4.84 -13.85 -28.88
C GLU A 65 -6.26 -14.41 -28.63
N ASN A 66 -6.46 -15.71 -28.94
CA ASN A 66 -7.74 -16.39 -28.78
C ASN A 66 -8.21 -16.48 -27.32
N THR A 67 -7.31 -16.40 -26.37
CA THR A 67 -7.63 -16.40 -24.92
C THR A 67 -7.74 -15.01 -24.30
N GLY A 68 -7.81 -13.95 -25.13
CA GLY A 68 -7.94 -12.58 -24.68
C GLY A 68 -6.66 -11.99 -24.10
N GLY A 69 -5.49 -12.45 -24.56
CA GLY A 69 -4.17 -12.05 -24.05
C GLY A 69 -3.93 -10.55 -24.02
N ARG A 70 -4.54 -9.78 -24.96
CA ARG A 70 -4.43 -8.31 -25.01
C ARG A 70 -4.99 -7.60 -23.77
N GLU A 71 -5.91 -8.25 -23.06
CA GLU A 71 -6.60 -7.70 -21.89
C GLU A 71 -6.14 -8.35 -20.58
N LYS A 72 -5.26 -9.36 -20.64
CA LYS A 72 -4.78 -10.06 -19.44
C LYS A 72 -3.92 -9.14 -18.57
N PRO A 73 -4.25 -8.99 -17.28
CA PRO A 73 -3.49 -8.11 -16.36
C PRO A 73 -2.00 -8.43 -16.30
N SER A 74 -1.63 -9.71 -16.26
CA SER A 74 -0.24 -10.14 -16.21
C SER A 74 0.55 -9.78 -17.48
N ILE A 75 -0.06 -9.89 -18.66
CA ILE A 75 0.58 -9.53 -19.92
C ILE A 75 0.73 -8.02 -20.04
N LEU A 76 -0.30 -7.27 -19.64
CA LEU A 76 -0.29 -5.82 -19.70
C LEU A 76 0.70 -5.20 -18.71
N SER A 77 0.77 -5.72 -17.48
CA SER A 77 1.75 -5.27 -16.50
C SER A 77 3.19 -5.59 -16.95
N ASP A 78 3.45 -6.79 -17.47
CA ASP A 78 4.75 -7.16 -18.03
C ASP A 78 5.15 -6.29 -19.22
N ALA A 79 4.20 -5.92 -20.08
CA ALA A 79 4.43 -5.03 -21.20
C ALA A 79 4.82 -3.62 -20.73
N LEU A 80 4.15 -3.08 -19.71
CA LEU A 80 4.51 -1.78 -19.12
C LEU A 80 5.90 -1.83 -18.49
N GLU A 81 6.22 -2.86 -17.75
CA GLU A 81 7.56 -3.04 -17.20
C GLU A 81 8.62 -3.12 -18.32
N ALA A 82 8.32 -3.80 -19.44
CA ALA A 82 9.22 -3.87 -20.58
C ALA A 82 9.44 -2.49 -21.23
N VAL A 83 8.41 -1.65 -21.34
CA VAL A 83 8.54 -0.25 -21.80
C VAL A 83 9.45 0.54 -20.86
N ILE A 84 9.27 0.42 -19.54
CA ILE A 84 10.14 1.07 -18.55
C ILE A 84 11.59 0.62 -18.73
N GLY A 85 11.81 -0.68 -18.87
CA GLY A 85 13.14 -1.25 -19.11
C GLY A 85 13.79 -0.73 -20.40
N SER A 86 13.02 -0.60 -21.48
CA SER A 86 13.53 -0.08 -22.77
C SER A 86 13.90 1.40 -22.67
N ILE A 87 13.07 2.23 -22.00
CA ILE A 87 13.38 3.65 -21.76
C ILE A 87 14.64 3.79 -20.90
N PHE A 88 14.80 2.94 -19.90
CA PHE A 88 15.99 2.93 -19.06
C PHE A 88 17.27 2.58 -19.86
N LEU A 89 17.21 1.55 -20.70
CA LEU A 89 18.35 1.11 -21.49
C LEU A 89 18.77 2.13 -22.56
N ASP A 90 17.82 2.85 -23.13
CA ASP A 90 18.05 3.85 -24.17
C ASP A 90 18.44 5.23 -23.60
N GLY A 91 17.69 5.71 -22.60
CA GLY A 91 17.80 7.08 -22.07
C GLY A 91 18.30 7.20 -20.62
N GLY A 92 18.63 6.07 -19.97
CA GLY A 92 19.10 6.04 -18.60
C GLY A 92 18.01 6.29 -17.56
N ILE A 93 18.46 6.35 -16.30
CA ILE A 93 17.55 6.41 -15.13
C ILE A 93 16.68 7.66 -15.11
N GLU A 94 17.17 8.80 -15.54
CA GLU A 94 16.42 10.06 -15.51
C GLU A 94 15.25 10.05 -16.51
N CYS A 95 15.41 9.43 -17.67
CA CYS A 95 14.33 9.27 -18.62
C CYS A 95 13.26 8.30 -18.12
N ALA A 96 13.69 7.15 -17.58
CA ALA A 96 12.79 6.17 -16.97
C ALA A 96 12.03 6.77 -15.77
N LYS A 97 12.71 7.51 -14.90
CA LYS A 97 12.14 8.18 -13.74
C LYS A 97 11.03 9.18 -14.13
N ARG A 98 11.28 10.02 -15.14
CA ARG A 98 10.25 10.96 -15.64
C ARG A 98 9.01 10.23 -16.13
N PHE A 99 9.18 9.14 -16.87
CA PHE A 99 8.07 8.32 -17.35
C PHE A 99 7.32 7.67 -16.18
N ILE A 100 8.01 7.02 -15.26
CA ILE A 100 7.43 6.36 -14.10
C ILE A 100 6.65 7.37 -13.23
N LEU A 101 7.23 8.53 -12.94
CA LEU A 101 6.61 9.55 -12.11
C LEU A 101 5.36 10.16 -12.75
N SER A 102 5.17 10.08 -14.07
CA SER A 102 3.98 10.58 -14.74
C SER A 102 2.70 9.85 -14.33
N PHE A 103 2.80 8.59 -13.92
CA PHE A 103 1.65 7.78 -13.50
C PHE A 103 1.69 7.35 -12.03
N ILE A 104 2.88 7.21 -11.41
CA ILE A 104 2.99 6.64 -10.07
C ILE A 104 2.52 7.61 -8.97
N LYS A 105 2.60 8.92 -9.18
CA LYS A 105 2.28 9.93 -8.17
C LYS A 105 0.89 9.76 -7.58
N ASN A 106 -0.12 9.68 -8.42
CA ASN A 106 -1.51 9.53 -7.98
C ASN A 106 -1.73 8.22 -7.21
N SER A 107 -1.15 7.12 -7.72
CA SER A 107 -1.23 5.81 -7.06
C SER A 107 -0.55 5.80 -5.69
N VAL A 108 0.60 6.48 -5.56
CA VAL A 108 1.29 6.65 -4.27
C VAL A 108 0.43 7.46 -3.29
N GLU A 109 -0.13 8.58 -3.73
CA GLU A 109 -0.98 9.41 -2.87
C GLU A 109 -2.21 8.64 -2.38
N GLU A 110 -2.88 7.90 -3.24
CA GLU A 110 -4.03 7.09 -2.88
C GLU A 110 -3.65 5.97 -1.92
N ALA A 111 -2.57 5.24 -2.19
CA ALA A 111 -2.06 4.20 -1.33
C ALA A 111 -1.63 4.75 0.04
N ALA A 112 -0.93 5.88 0.08
CA ALA A 112 -0.51 6.55 1.31
C ALA A 112 -1.70 6.99 2.16
N ARG A 113 -2.72 7.61 1.54
CA ARG A 113 -3.96 8.00 2.25
C ARG A 113 -4.69 6.79 2.81
N SER A 114 -4.81 5.72 2.02
CA SER A 114 -5.53 4.52 2.44
C SER A 114 -4.81 3.75 3.56
N LEU A 115 -3.49 3.82 3.60
CA LEU A 115 -2.67 3.19 4.64
C LEU A 115 -2.60 4.04 5.90
N SER A 116 -2.41 5.35 5.79
CA SER A 116 -2.41 6.27 6.95
C SER A 116 -3.76 6.28 7.67
N ALA A 117 -4.86 6.12 6.93
CA ALA A 117 -6.19 6.01 7.53
C ALA A 117 -6.44 4.68 8.26
N LYS A 118 -5.55 3.68 8.14
CA LYS A 118 -5.80 2.31 8.62
C LYS A 118 -4.71 1.75 9.56
N ASP A 119 -3.68 2.50 9.92
CA ASP A 119 -2.56 1.93 10.67
C ASP A 119 -2.30 2.52 12.06
N TYR A 120 -3.40 2.91 12.72
CA TYR A 120 -3.34 3.39 14.10
C TYR A 120 -2.79 2.34 15.08
N LYS A 121 -2.94 1.04 14.78
CA LYS A 121 -2.35 -0.03 15.58
C LYS A 121 -0.84 0.02 15.60
N THR A 122 -0.22 0.18 14.43
CA THR A 122 1.24 0.32 14.33
C THR A 122 1.73 1.60 14.99
N LEU A 123 1.05 2.72 14.75
CA LEU A 123 1.39 3.99 15.41
C LEU A 123 1.30 3.91 16.93
N LEU A 124 0.27 3.24 17.45
CA LEU A 124 0.11 3.05 18.90
C LEU A 124 1.18 2.13 19.45
N GLN A 125 1.54 1.08 18.73
CA GLN A 125 2.61 0.17 19.15
C GLN A 125 3.97 0.87 19.20
N GLU A 126 4.31 1.67 18.21
CA GLU A 126 5.52 2.50 18.19
C GLU A 126 5.51 3.51 19.34
N TYR A 127 4.38 4.15 19.60
CA TYR A 127 4.20 5.09 20.71
C TYR A 127 4.45 4.40 22.06
N VAL A 128 3.80 3.26 22.29
CA VAL A 128 3.95 2.49 23.54
C VAL A 128 5.38 2.00 23.73
N GLN A 129 6.03 1.50 22.66
CA GLN A 129 7.44 1.07 22.74
C GLN A 129 8.40 2.22 23.01
N HIS A 130 8.07 3.45 22.60
CA HIS A 130 8.95 4.61 22.78
C HIS A 130 8.76 5.30 24.13
N TYR A 131 7.51 5.41 24.61
CA TYR A 131 7.16 6.18 25.80
C TYR A 131 6.72 5.34 27.00
N HIS A 132 6.33 4.08 26.77
CA HIS A 132 5.84 3.17 27.79
C HIS A 132 6.54 1.82 27.61
N SER A 133 7.13 1.27 28.65
CA SER A 133 7.71 -0.10 28.60
C SER A 133 6.64 -1.20 28.75
N GLY A 134 5.41 -0.91 28.37
CA GLY A 134 4.23 -1.69 28.69
C GLY A 134 3.76 -2.67 27.62
N GLU A 135 2.96 -3.65 28.03
CA GLU A 135 2.33 -4.63 27.14
C GLU A 135 1.02 -4.07 26.57
N LEU A 136 0.94 -4.03 25.22
CA LEU A 136 -0.22 -3.55 24.47
C LEU A 136 -1.14 -4.72 24.12
N GLU A 137 -2.36 -4.73 24.64
CA GLU A 137 -3.36 -5.75 24.36
C GLU A 137 -4.60 -5.20 23.66
N TYR A 138 -5.19 -6.04 22.79
CA TYR A 138 -6.45 -5.77 22.11
C TYR A 138 -7.46 -6.87 22.44
N LYS A 139 -8.62 -6.48 23.02
CA LYS A 139 -9.67 -7.45 23.37
C LYS A 139 -10.99 -7.09 22.71
N VAL A 140 -11.67 -8.09 22.14
CA VAL A 140 -13.07 -7.95 21.72
C VAL A 140 -13.93 -7.99 23.00
N ILE A 141 -14.65 -6.92 23.25
CA ILE A 141 -15.51 -6.77 24.46
C ILE A 141 -16.99 -6.85 24.14
N GLY A 142 -17.35 -6.72 22.85
CA GLY A 142 -18.75 -6.78 22.43
C GLY A 142 -18.89 -7.16 20.97
N MET A 143 -20.06 -7.67 20.65
CA MET A 143 -20.50 -7.95 19.29
C MET A 143 -22.00 -7.74 19.22
N SER A 144 -22.48 -6.94 18.27
CA SER A 144 -23.88 -6.57 18.09
C SER A 144 -24.28 -6.58 16.61
N GLY A 145 -25.59 -6.53 16.35
CA GLY A 145 -26.15 -6.48 15.01
C GLY A 145 -26.38 -7.87 14.37
N PRO A 146 -27.22 -7.91 13.31
CA PRO A 146 -27.49 -9.13 12.55
C PRO A 146 -26.25 -9.58 11.74
N ASP A 147 -26.22 -10.84 11.31
CA ASP A 147 -25.05 -11.44 10.65
C ASP A 147 -24.52 -10.64 9.44
N HIS A 148 -25.39 -9.99 8.69
CA HIS A 148 -25.03 -9.17 7.52
C HIS A 148 -24.62 -7.71 7.86
N LYS A 149 -24.79 -7.29 9.14
CA LYS A 149 -24.38 -5.96 9.68
C LYS A 149 -23.79 -6.08 11.07
N ARG A 150 -22.93 -7.07 11.27
CA ARG A 150 -22.28 -7.32 12.56
C ARG A 150 -21.30 -6.20 12.88
N VAL A 151 -21.39 -5.68 14.09
CA VAL A 151 -20.47 -4.66 14.64
C VAL A 151 -19.70 -5.30 15.79
N PHE A 152 -18.37 -5.20 15.73
CA PHE A 152 -17.46 -5.62 16.79
C PHE A 152 -17.03 -4.41 17.59
N THR A 153 -17.05 -4.53 18.91
CA THR A 153 -16.47 -3.54 19.82
C THR A 153 -15.18 -4.09 20.39
N MET A 154 -14.09 -3.35 20.25
CA MET A 154 -12.78 -3.70 20.82
C MET A 154 -12.32 -2.64 21.81
N CYS A 155 -11.58 -3.06 22.83
CA CYS A 155 -10.82 -2.16 23.68
C CYS A 155 -9.31 -2.38 23.49
N VAL A 156 -8.56 -1.33 23.83
CA VAL A 156 -7.10 -1.35 23.94
C VAL A 156 -6.72 -1.14 25.38
N SER A 157 -5.82 -1.96 25.89
CA SER A 157 -5.19 -1.80 27.20
C SER A 157 -3.67 -1.74 27.08
N ILE A 158 -3.05 -0.97 27.95
CA ILE A 158 -1.61 -0.88 28.15
C ILE A 158 -1.35 -1.27 29.61
N ASP A 159 -0.56 -2.29 29.85
CA ASP A 159 -0.32 -2.85 31.20
C ASP A 159 -1.60 -3.17 31.98
N GLY A 160 -2.62 -3.69 31.28
CA GLY A 160 -3.90 -4.05 31.88
C GLY A 160 -4.86 -2.87 32.13
N VAL A 161 -4.44 -1.61 31.93
CA VAL A 161 -5.28 -0.42 32.04
C VAL A 161 -5.92 -0.15 30.68
N VAL A 162 -7.26 -0.03 30.64
CA VAL A 162 -8.01 0.25 29.40
C VAL A 162 -7.94 1.74 29.08
N TYR A 163 -7.52 2.05 27.85
CA TYR A 163 -7.39 3.44 27.37
C TYR A 163 -8.44 3.83 26.33
N GLY A 164 -8.72 2.96 25.36
CA GLY A 164 -9.62 3.34 24.27
C GLY A 164 -10.52 2.20 23.79
N PHE A 165 -11.62 2.61 23.14
CA PHE A 165 -12.61 1.71 22.56
C PHE A 165 -12.81 2.05 21.08
N GLY A 166 -13.20 1.05 20.28
CA GLY A 166 -13.51 1.25 18.88
C GLY A 166 -14.46 0.22 18.35
N ASP A 167 -15.39 0.67 17.52
CA ASP A 167 -16.36 -0.16 16.83
C ASP A 167 -15.98 -0.31 15.35
N GLY A 168 -16.37 -1.43 14.73
CA GLY A 168 -16.18 -1.64 13.32
C GLY A 168 -16.90 -2.87 12.80
N GLY A 169 -17.15 -2.92 11.50
CA GLY A 169 -17.78 -4.07 10.83
C GLY A 169 -16.89 -5.31 10.80
N THR A 170 -15.61 -5.16 11.08
CA THR A 170 -14.65 -6.24 11.25
C THR A 170 -13.83 -6.04 12.52
N LYS A 171 -13.28 -7.13 13.08
CA LYS A 171 -12.35 -7.03 14.22
C LYS A 171 -11.13 -6.16 13.91
N GLN A 172 -10.66 -6.16 12.65
CA GLN A 172 -9.55 -5.34 12.21
C GLN A 172 -9.90 -3.85 12.26
N GLU A 173 -11.06 -3.47 11.75
CA GLU A 173 -11.55 -2.09 11.76
C GLU A 173 -11.81 -1.59 13.19
N ALA A 174 -12.51 -2.37 14.00
CA ALA A 174 -12.74 -2.06 15.42
C ALA A 174 -11.42 -1.85 16.17
N GLY A 175 -10.42 -2.69 15.93
CA GLY A 175 -9.09 -2.54 16.54
C GLY A 175 -8.34 -1.30 16.07
N GLN A 176 -8.47 -0.89 14.81
CA GLN A 176 -7.89 0.36 14.31
C GLN A 176 -8.56 1.59 14.94
N ASN A 177 -9.88 1.57 15.08
CA ASN A 177 -10.63 2.65 15.71
C ASN A 177 -10.31 2.76 17.21
N ALA A 178 -10.16 1.63 17.91
CA ALA A 178 -9.74 1.60 19.31
C ALA A 178 -8.32 2.16 19.50
N ALA A 179 -7.38 1.79 18.61
CA ALA A 179 -6.02 2.33 18.61
C ALA A 179 -5.99 3.82 18.35
N LYS A 180 -6.82 4.32 17.42
CA LYS A 180 -6.97 5.75 17.14
C LYS A 180 -7.43 6.51 18.38
N ALA A 181 -8.52 6.05 19.02
CA ALA A 181 -9.05 6.67 20.24
C ALA A 181 -8.01 6.69 21.37
N THR A 182 -7.23 5.62 21.52
CA THR A 182 -6.15 5.54 22.51
C THR A 182 -5.05 6.57 22.22
N LEU A 183 -4.60 6.71 20.98
CA LEU A 183 -3.59 7.70 20.60
C LEU A 183 -4.07 9.13 20.83
N GLU A 184 -5.34 9.43 20.56
CA GLU A 184 -5.93 10.75 20.81
C GLU A 184 -5.95 11.09 22.31
N LEU A 185 -6.21 10.12 23.18
CA LEU A 185 -6.14 10.30 24.65
C LEU A 185 -4.70 10.53 25.10
N LEU A 186 -3.76 9.65 24.71
CA LEU A 186 -2.37 9.75 25.12
C LEU A 186 -1.68 11.06 24.65
N ASN A 187 -2.07 11.58 23.50
CA ASN A 187 -1.56 12.86 23.00
C ASN A 187 -2.12 14.07 23.74
N ARG A 188 -3.34 13.97 24.36
CA ARG A 188 -3.91 15.03 25.20
C ARG A 188 -3.23 15.13 26.56
N ASP A 189 -2.82 13.98 27.10
CA ASP A 189 -2.17 13.92 28.42
C ASP A 189 -0.72 14.42 28.40
N ASN A 190 -0.12 14.53 27.19
CA ASN A 190 1.26 15.01 26.97
C ASN A 190 1.32 16.45 26.41
N ALA A 191 0.19 17.16 26.25
CA ALA A 191 0.13 18.54 25.79
C ALA A 191 -0.16 19.50 26.92
#